data_81ebeb7adabd6dd68cf5604df6706b61
#
_entry.id   81ebeb7adabd6dd68cf5604df6706b61
#
_cell.length_a   1.000
_cell.length_b   1.000
_cell.length_c   1.000
_cell.angle_alpha   90.00
_cell.angle_beta   90.00
_cell.angle_gamma   90.00
#
_symmetry.space_group_name_H-M   'P 1'
#
loop_
_entity.id
_entity.type
_entity.pdbx_description
1 polymer ?
#
loop_
_entity_poly.entity_id
_entity_poly.type
_entity_poly.pdbx_seq_one_letter_code
_entity_poly.pdbx_strand_id
1 'polypeptide(L)'
;MPELSPFQEQLINYLEDAHALEQHVNVALAALISAAPDVPELQEPLTKHKEETQQHIQRLEQRLEAYGRSPSKVKDAGMLFGAAGLGAMTKLRKDNAGKAARDGYTAEHLEIASYELLERVAKRAGDDETAEVARRNRADEEAMAQTIANSWDLALDMSFEQEGLHGAPPMGDPKSMAGAKPPEQGGTAQ
;
A
#
# COMPACT_ATOMS: atom_id res chain seq x y z
N MET A 1 -22.92 -16.92 24.22
CA MET A 1 -22.45 -15.54 24.06
C MET A 1 -23.69 -14.66 23.89
N PRO A 2 -23.73 -13.42 24.36
CA PRO A 2 -24.84 -12.52 24.04
C PRO A 2 -24.95 -12.39 22.51
N GLU A 3 -26.17 -12.12 22.05
CA GLU A 3 -26.45 -11.88 20.64
C GLU A 3 -25.78 -10.57 20.21
N LEU A 4 -25.07 -10.60 19.08
CA LEU A 4 -24.38 -9.42 18.55
C LEU A 4 -25.40 -8.43 17.98
N SER A 5 -25.15 -7.14 18.20
CA SER A 5 -25.96 -6.10 17.56
C SER A 5 -25.64 -6.02 16.04
N PRO A 6 -26.55 -5.48 15.21
CA PRO A 6 -26.28 -5.27 13.80
C PRO A 6 -25.02 -4.43 13.52
N PHE A 7 -24.68 -3.48 14.40
CA PHE A 7 -23.44 -2.69 14.27
C PHE A 7 -22.20 -3.51 14.57
N GLN A 8 -22.26 -4.45 15.51
CA GLN A 8 -21.15 -5.37 15.81
C GLN A 8 -20.95 -6.38 14.69
N GLU A 9 -22.02 -6.89 14.07
CA GLU A 9 -21.91 -7.75 12.88
C GLU A 9 -21.23 -6.99 11.70
N GLN A 10 -21.59 -5.72 11.50
CA GLN A 10 -20.90 -4.89 10.49
C GLN A 10 -19.43 -4.64 10.85
N LEU A 11 -19.12 -4.38 12.12
CA LEU A 11 -17.75 -4.20 12.58
C LEU A 11 -16.89 -5.43 12.27
N ILE A 12 -17.41 -6.63 12.50
CA ILE A 12 -16.73 -7.88 12.18
C ILE A 12 -16.42 -7.97 10.67
N ASN A 13 -17.37 -7.59 9.80
CA ASN A 13 -17.14 -7.57 8.36
C ASN A 13 -15.98 -6.64 7.97
N TYR A 14 -15.92 -5.42 8.56
CA TYR A 14 -14.84 -4.47 8.29
C TYR A 14 -13.50 -4.93 8.88
N LEU A 15 -13.50 -5.62 10.03
CA LEU A 15 -12.29 -6.25 10.58
C LEU A 15 -11.74 -7.35 9.66
N GLU A 16 -12.63 -8.21 9.13
CA GLU A 16 -12.25 -9.25 8.19
C GLU A 16 -11.72 -8.67 6.86
N ASP A 17 -12.32 -7.57 6.37
CA ASP A 17 -11.87 -6.91 5.16
C ASP A 17 -10.49 -6.26 5.34
N ALA A 18 -10.27 -5.57 6.48
CA ALA A 18 -8.97 -4.99 6.80
C ALA A 18 -7.90 -6.08 6.97
N HIS A 19 -8.21 -7.18 7.67
CA HIS A 19 -7.30 -8.31 7.82
C HIS A 19 -6.88 -8.91 6.47
N ALA A 20 -7.83 -9.11 5.56
CA ALA A 20 -7.54 -9.66 4.23
C ALA A 20 -6.67 -8.70 3.39
N LEU A 21 -6.85 -7.38 3.52
CA LEU A 21 -6.03 -6.38 2.86
C LEU A 21 -4.59 -6.43 3.37
N GLU A 22 -4.38 -6.44 4.70
CA GLU A 22 -3.06 -6.56 5.33
C GLU A 22 -2.32 -7.84 4.93
N GLN A 23 -3.01 -8.97 4.88
CA GLN A 23 -2.42 -10.23 4.41
C GLN A 23 -1.91 -10.11 2.97
N HIS A 24 -2.66 -9.40 2.13
CA HIS A 24 -2.25 -9.14 0.75
C HIS A 24 -1.01 -8.26 0.69
N VAL A 25 -0.99 -7.15 1.42
CA VAL A 25 0.13 -6.21 1.46
C VAL A 25 1.39 -6.87 2.04
N ASN A 26 1.26 -7.69 3.09
CA ASN A 26 2.38 -8.46 3.65
C ASN A 26 3.08 -9.37 2.61
N VAL A 27 2.31 -10.01 1.72
CA VAL A 27 2.86 -10.80 0.61
C VAL A 27 3.52 -9.91 -0.45
N ALA A 28 2.91 -8.78 -0.80
CA ALA A 28 3.45 -7.84 -1.76
C ALA A 28 4.77 -7.21 -1.29
N LEU A 29 4.86 -6.81 -0.01
CA LEU A 29 6.07 -6.27 0.61
C LEU A 29 7.22 -7.28 0.58
N ALA A 30 6.95 -8.56 0.89
CA ALA A 30 7.96 -9.61 0.80
C ALA A 30 8.54 -9.74 -0.63
N ALA A 31 7.68 -9.63 -1.65
CA ALA A 31 8.10 -9.66 -3.05
C ALA A 31 8.91 -8.41 -3.42
N LEU A 32 8.52 -7.21 -2.99
CA LEU A 32 9.25 -5.96 -3.23
C LEU A 32 10.65 -5.97 -2.59
N ILE A 33 10.74 -6.38 -1.32
CA ILE A 33 12.01 -6.52 -0.61
C ILE A 33 12.95 -7.49 -1.36
N SER A 34 12.41 -8.60 -1.84
CA SER A 34 13.18 -9.61 -2.60
C SER A 34 13.64 -9.12 -3.97
N ALA A 35 12.90 -8.19 -4.58
CA ALA A 35 13.17 -7.68 -5.92
C ALA A 35 14.24 -6.57 -5.96
N ALA A 36 14.54 -5.92 -4.84
CA ALA A 36 15.49 -4.81 -4.73
C ALA A 36 16.55 -5.05 -3.63
N PRO A 37 17.33 -6.16 -3.67
CA PRO A 37 18.21 -6.54 -2.56
C PRO A 37 19.36 -5.58 -2.31
N ASP A 38 19.79 -4.84 -3.32
CA ASP A 38 21.01 -4.01 -3.31
C ASP A 38 20.70 -2.51 -3.20
N VAL A 39 19.49 -2.13 -2.79
CA VAL A 39 19.05 -0.72 -2.63
C VAL A 39 18.69 -0.45 -1.17
N PRO A 40 19.67 -0.11 -0.30
CA PRO A 40 19.45 0.07 1.14
C PRO A 40 18.37 1.10 1.45
N GLU A 41 18.27 2.18 0.67
CA GLU A 41 17.30 3.27 0.82
C GLU A 41 15.84 2.79 0.69
N LEU A 42 15.62 1.67 0.00
CA LEU A 42 14.31 1.02 -0.12
C LEU A 42 14.15 -0.16 0.84
N GLN A 43 15.24 -0.91 1.09
CA GLN A 43 15.22 -2.12 1.92
C GLN A 43 14.80 -1.83 3.36
N GLU A 44 15.38 -0.80 3.98
CA GLU A 44 15.12 -0.47 5.38
C GLU A 44 13.66 -0.05 5.60
N PRO A 45 13.09 0.94 4.85
CA PRO A 45 11.69 1.31 5.00
C PRO A 45 10.71 0.16 4.72
N LEU A 46 10.93 -0.61 3.65
CA LEU A 46 10.07 -1.74 3.29
C LEU A 46 10.10 -2.85 4.33
N THR A 47 11.28 -3.14 4.90
CA THR A 47 11.41 -4.17 5.94
C THR A 47 10.71 -3.74 7.22
N LYS A 48 10.90 -2.49 7.64
CA LYS A 48 10.22 -1.91 8.80
C LYS A 48 8.70 -1.95 8.60
N HIS A 49 8.21 -1.49 7.45
CA HIS A 49 6.79 -1.48 7.16
C HIS A 49 6.18 -2.90 7.11
N LYS A 50 6.92 -3.88 6.60
CA LYS A 50 6.50 -5.28 6.66
C LYS A 50 6.33 -5.80 8.08
N GLU A 51 7.19 -5.39 9.02
CA GLU A 51 7.06 -5.72 10.44
C GLU A 51 5.83 -5.03 11.06
N GLU A 52 5.55 -3.78 10.67
CA GLU A 52 4.34 -3.03 11.06
C GLU A 52 3.07 -3.73 10.56
N THR A 53 3.01 -4.10 9.28
CA THR A 53 1.93 -4.90 8.65
C THR A 53 1.66 -6.20 9.43
N GLN A 54 2.70 -6.93 9.82
CA GLN A 54 2.54 -8.14 10.64
C GLN A 54 1.93 -7.84 12.02
N GLN A 55 2.26 -6.71 12.62
CA GLN A 55 1.62 -6.27 13.87
C GLN A 55 0.17 -5.84 13.65
N HIS A 56 -0.15 -5.22 12.52
CA HIS A 56 -1.52 -4.88 12.12
C HIS A 56 -2.38 -6.15 12.04
N ILE A 57 -1.91 -7.17 11.33
CA ILE A 57 -2.57 -8.47 11.22
C ILE A 57 -2.86 -9.04 12.61
N GLN A 58 -1.87 -9.09 13.50
CA GLN A 58 -2.03 -9.62 14.85
C GLN A 58 -3.06 -8.84 15.68
N ARG A 59 -3.06 -7.50 15.60
CA ARG A 59 -4.05 -6.67 16.29
C ARG A 59 -5.47 -6.91 15.77
N LEU A 60 -5.64 -7.06 14.45
CA LEU A 60 -6.93 -7.35 13.83
C LEU A 60 -7.43 -8.74 14.21
N GLU A 61 -6.56 -9.75 14.25
CA GLU A 61 -6.88 -11.11 14.72
C GLU A 61 -7.38 -11.10 16.17
N GLN A 62 -6.68 -10.38 17.06
CA GLN A 62 -7.10 -10.23 18.46
C GLN A 62 -8.47 -9.58 18.59
N ARG A 63 -8.79 -8.59 17.74
CA ARG A 63 -10.12 -7.97 17.72
C ARG A 63 -11.20 -8.94 17.21
N LEU A 64 -10.93 -9.72 16.18
CA LEU A 64 -11.84 -10.78 15.70
C LEU A 64 -12.07 -11.85 16.78
N GLU A 65 -11.03 -12.29 17.47
CA GLU A 65 -11.14 -13.23 18.59
C GLU A 65 -12.01 -12.71 19.74
N ALA A 66 -11.96 -11.42 20.04
CA ALA A 66 -12.81 -10.80 21.05
C ALA A 66 -14.33 -10.94 20.74
N TYR A 67 -14.67 -11.07 19.46
CA TYR A 67 -16.02 -11.36 18.98
C TYR A 67 -16.28 -12.87 18.78
N GLY A 68 -15.34 -13.74 19.17
CA GLY A 68 -15.42 -15.18 18.93
C GLY A 68 -15.37 -15.56 17.46
N ARG A 69 -14.73 -14.73 16.65
CA ARG A 69 -14.51 -14.94 15.21
C ARG A 69 -13.05 -15.28 14.94
N SER A 70 -12.82 -15.92 13.83
CA SER A 70 -11.47 -16.10 13.26
C SER A 70 -11.44 -15.44 11.89
N PRO A 71 -10.22 -15.07 11.38
CA PRO A 71 -10.08 -14.49 10.05
C PRO A 71 -10.79 -15.33 8.97
N SER A 72 -11.40 -14.64 8.02
CA SER A 72 -12.14 -15.30 6.94
C SER A 72 -11.20 -15.79 5.86
N LYS A 73 -10.91 -17.09 5.84
CA LYS A 73 -10.08 -17.71 4.78
C LYS A 73 -10.62 -17.48 3.36
N VAL A 74 -11.92 -17.24 3.22
CA VAL A 74 -12.55 -16.96 1.92
C VAL A 74 -12.22 -15.53 1.46
N LYS A 75 -12.25 -14.55 2.38
CA LYS A 75 -11.86 -13.16 2.08
C LYS A 75 -10.37 -13.07 1.79
N ASP A 76 -9.53 -13.70 2.61
CA ASP A 76 -8.07 -13.77 2.40
C ASP A 76 -7.74 -14.37 1.02
N ALA A 77 -8.35 -15.49 0.66
CA ALA A 77 -8.17 -16.11 -0.65
C ALA A 77 -8.66 -15.21 -1.79
N GLY A 78 -9.82 -14.54 -1.62
CA GLY A 78 -10.38 -13.63 -2.63
C GLY A 78 -9.47 -12.43 -2.90
N MET A 79 -8.88 -11.84 -1.87
CA MET A 79 -7.90 -10.75 -2.00
C MET A 79 -6.60 -11.23 -2.65
N LEU A 80 -6.08 -12.40 -2.27
CA LEU A 80 -4.90 -12.99 -2.89
C LEU A 80 -5.10 -13.32 -4.38
N PHE A 81 -6.29 -13.79 -4.78
CA PHE A 81 -6.62 -13.99 -6.20
C PHE A 81 -6.71 -12.67 -6.97
N GLY A 82 -7.28 -11.62 -6.37
CA GLY A 82 -7.29 -10.27 -6.93
C GLY A 82 -5.88 -9.73 -7.13
N ALA A 83 -5.01 -9.97 -6.15
CA ALA A 83 -3.59 -9.62 -6.21
C ALA A 83 -2.81 -10.39 -7.26
N ALA A 84 -3.04 -11.70 -7.40
CA ALA A 84 -2.42 -12.49 -8.45
C ALA A 84 -2.85 -11.98 -9.84
N GLY A 85 -4.09 -11.52 -10.01
CA GLY A 85 -4.58 -10.87 -11.22
C GLY A 85 -3.90 -9.53 -11.50
N LEU A 86 -3.75 -8.67 -10.49
CA LEU A 86 -2.98 -7.42 -10.58
C LEU A 86 -1.49 -7.71 -10.85
N GLY A 87 -0.89 -8.69 -10.16
CA GLY A 87 0.50 -9.11 -10.38
C GLY A 87 0.74 -9.71 -11.76
N ALA A 88 -0.25 -10.38 -12.37
CA ALA A 88 -0.17 -10.83 -13.76
C ALA A 88 -0.24 -9.66 -14.74
N MET A 89 -1.08 -8.64 -14.45
CA MET A 89 -1.13 -7.40 -15.24
C MET A 89 0.16 -6.59 -15.11
N THR A 90 0.80 -6.56 -13.94
CA THR A 90 2.11 -5.90 -13.76
C THR A 90 3.21 -6.58 -14.55
N LYS A 91 3.21 -7.91 -14.66
CA LYS A 91 4.16 -8.66 -15.52
C LYS A 91 3.96 -8.42 -17.01
N LEU A 92 2.76 -8.07 -17.45
CA LEU A 92 2.47 -7.69 -18.84
C LEU A 92 2.82 -6.23 -19.15
N ARG A 93 2.90 -5.38 -18.13
CA ARG A 93 3.47 -4.04 -18.24
C ARG A 93 4.98 -4.16 -18.03
N LYS A 94 5.79 -3.43 -18.79
CA LYS A 94 7.17 -3.20 -18.40
C LYS A 94 7.16 -2.42 -17.09
N ASP A 95 7.18 -3.13 -15.97
CA ASP A 95 7.22 -2.52 -14.65
C ASP A 95 8.62 -2.00 -14.35
N ASN A 96 8.66 -0.83 -13.75
CA ASN A 96 9.86 -0.19 -13.28
C ASN A 96 9.64 0.36 -11.86
N ALA A 97 10.69 0.82 -11.22
CA ALA A 97 10.66 1.30 -9.85
C ALA A 97 9.63 2.42 -9.62
N GLY A 98 9.49 3.36 -10.57
CA GLY A 98 8.50 4.44 -10.48
C GLY A 98 7.05 3.94 -10.48
N LYS A 99 6.74 2.94 -11.30
CA LYS A 99 5.40 2.33 -11.30
C LYS A 99 5.15 1.53 -10.04
N ALA A 100 6.17 0.82 -9.52
CA ALA A 100 6.06 0.10 -8.25
C ALA A 100 5.81 1.06 -7.07
N ALA A 101 6.52 2.19 -7.02
CA ALA A 101 6.30 3.23 -6.01
C ALA A 101 4.87 3.82 -6.10
N ARG A 102 4.37 4.11 -7.32
CA ARG A 102 2.99 4.57 -7.53
C ARG A 102 1.97 3.55 -7.02
N ASP A 103 2.16 2.27 -7.33
CA ASP A 103 1.23 1.22 -6.95
C ASP A 103 1.27 1.00 -5.43
N GLY A 104 2.47 1.07 -4.79
CA GLY A 104 2.62 1.09 -3.34
C GLY A 104 1.90 2.27 -2.70
N TYR A 105 2.14 3.49 -3.17
CA TYR A 105 1.46 4.69 -2.67
C TYR A 105 -0.08 4.59 -2.74
N THR A 106 -0.59 3.93 -3.78
CA THR A 106 -2.03 3.69 -3.93
C THR A 106 -2.53 2.65 -2.91
N ALA A 107 -1.73 1.62 -2.63
CA ALA A 107 -2.06 0.60 -1.62
C ALA A 107 -2.14 1.22 -0.22
N GLU A 108 -1.14 2.01 0.20
CA GLU A 108 -1.16 2.72 1.48
C GLU A 108 -2.42 3.57 1.64
N HIS A 109 -2.82 4.32 0.59
CA HIS A 109 -4.03 5.14 0.65
C HIS A 109 -5.32 4.32 0.71
N LEU A 110 -5.34 3.11 0.17
CA LEU A 110 -6.45 2.18 0.36
C LEU A 110 -6.53 1.70 1.81
N GLU A 111 -5.38 1.40 2.44
CA GLU A 111 -5.30 0.98 3.84
C GLU A 111 -5.67 2.11 4.79
N ILE A 112 -5.18 3.33 4.56
CA ILE A 112 -5.58 4.54 5.30
C ILE A 112 -7.11 4.70 5.26
N ALA A 113 -7.73 4.59 4.07
CA ALA A 113 -9.18 4.71 3.93
C ALA A 113 -9.92 3.56 4.63
N SER A 114 -9.39 2.35 4.58
CA SER A 114 -9.97 1.17 5.25
C SER A 114 -9.96 1.33 6.76
N TYR A 115 -8.86 1.81 7.34
CA TYR A 115 -8.76 2.08 8.77
C TYR A 115 -9.60 3.27 9.22
N GLU A 116 -9.73 4.32 8.40
CA GLU A 116 -10.64 5.44 8.67
C GLU A 116 -12.10 4.97 8.77
N LEU A 117 -12.52 4.06 7.89
CA LEU A 117 -13.86 3.46 7.93
C LEU A 117 -14.02 2.53 9.13
N LEU A 118 -13.03 1.66 9.40
CA LEU A 118 -13.03 0.73 10.51
C LEU A 118 -13.17 1.48 11.85
N GLU A 119 -12.41 2.57 12.06
CA GLU A 119 -12.54 3.43 13.25
C GLU A 119 -13.97 3.95 13.42
N ARG A 120 -14.60 4.44 12.35
CA ARG A 120 -15.95 5.00 12.38
C ARG A 120 -17.02 3.95 12.66
N VAL A 121 -16.85 2.75 12.12
CA VAL A 121 -17.77 1.63 12.37
C VAL A 121 -17.60 1.12 13.81
N ALA A 122 -16.36 1.00 14.29
CA ALA A 122 -16.07 0.60 15.67
C ALA A 122 -16.72 1.56 16.69
N LYS A 123 -16.61 2.87 16.49
CA LYS A 123 -17.28 3.88 17.34
C LYS A 123 -18.80 3.72 17.36
N ARG A 124 -19.43 3.40 16.21
CA ARG A 124 -20.88 3.16 16.14
C ARG A 124 -21.30 1.84 16.79
N ALA A 125 -20.41 0.85 16.79
CA ALA A 125 -20.61 -0.41 17.48
C ALA A 125 -20.34 -0.33 18.99
N GLY A 126 -19.80 0.80 19.49
CA GLY A 126 -19.42 0.99 20.89
C GLY A 126 -18.13 0.25 21.27
N ASP A 127 -17.25 -0.01 20.31
CA ASP A 127 -15.96 -0.69 20.49
C ASP A 127 -14.80 0.30 20.36
N ASP A 128 -14.48 0.97 21.47
CA ASP A 128 -13.39 1.94 21.52
C ASP A 128 -12.00 1.29 21.33
N GLU A 129 -11.84 0.03 21.70
CA GLU A 129 -10.59 -0.70 21.55
C GLU A 129 -10.27 -0.97 20.07
N THR A 130 -11.26 -1.42 19.30
CA THR A 130 -11.08 -1.54 17.84
C THR A 130 -10.87 -0.18 17.18
N ALA A 131 -11.54 0.87 17.64
CA ALA A 131 -11.31 2.22 17.13
C ALA A 131 -9.87 2.70 17.38
N GLU A 132 -9.28 2.36 18.53
CA GLU A 132 -7.88 2.68 18.84
C GLU A 132 -6.91 1.88 17.97
N VAL A 133 -7.15 0.59 17.77
CA VAL A 133 -6.36 -0.26 16.86
C VAL A 133 -6.37 0.33 15.45
N ALA A 134 -7.54 0.70 14.93
CA ALA A 134 -7.67 1.29 13.61
C ALA A 134 -6.89 2.61 13.47
N ARG A 135 -6.95 3.51 14.47
CA ARG A 135 -6.17 4.75 14.48
C ARG A 135 -4.67 4.52 14.49
N ARG A 136 -4.22 3.55 15.29
CA ARG A 136 -2.80 3.23 15.41
C ARG A 136 -2.26 2.66 14.10
N ASN A 137 -2.95 1.67 13.51
CA ASN A 137 -2.53 1.09 12.25
C ASN A 137 -2.53 2.15 11.14
N ARG A 138 -3.59 2.96 11.03
CA ARG A 138 -3.64 4.06 10.06
C ARG A 138 -2.45 5.01 10.14
N ALA A 139 -1.96 5.33 11.34
CA ALA A 139 -0.81 6.22 11.50
C ALA A 139 0.48 5.62 10.93
N ASP A 140 0.65 4.30 11.02
CA ASP A 140 1.77 3.59 10.43
C ASP A 140 1.69 3.65 8.88
N GLU A 141 0.48 3.48 8.27
CA GLU A 141 0.25 3.62 6.83
C GLU A 141 0.46 5.05 6.32
N GLU A 142 0.00 6.06 7.07
CA GLU A 142 0.24 7.47 6.75
C GLU A 142 1.75 7.79 6.72
N ALA A 143 2.52 7.21 7.63
CA ALA A 143 3.98 7.36 7.68
C ALA A 143 4.65 6.69 6.47
N MET A 144 4.19 5.49 6.07
CA MET A 144 4.73 4.79 4.90
C MET A 144 4.33 5.51 3.60
N ALA A 145 3.09 5.95 3.45
CA ALA A 145 2.67 6.77 2.32
C ALA A 145 3.55 8.03 2.16
N GLN A 146 3.87 8.70 3.26
CA GLN A 146 4.79 9.85 3.24
C GLN A 146 6.22 9.45 2.86
N THR A 147 6.69 8.28 3.30
CA THR A 147 8.00 7.73 2.92
C THR A 147 8.07 7.50 1.42
N ILE A 148 7.04 6.90 0.82
CA ILE A 148 6.95 6.71 -0.63
C ILE A 148 6.88 8.07 -1.34
N ALA A 149 6.08 9.01 -0.83
CA ALA A 149 5.97 10.36 -1.41
C ALA A 149 7.31 11.12 -1.44
N ASN A 150 8.18 10.86 -0.49
CA ASN A 150 9.52 11.46 -0.44
C ASN A 150 10.54 10.75 -1.35
N SER A 151 10.19 9.60 -1.93
CA SER A 151 11.11 8.78 -2.75
C SER A 151 10.82 8.81 -4.25
N TRP A 152 9.95 9.71 -4.75
CA TRP A 152 9.58 9.76 -6.16
C TRP A 152 10.77 9.94 -7.09
N ASP A 153 11.70 10.84 -6.77
CA ASP A 153 12.86 11.10 -7.60
C ASP A 153 13.79 9.90 -7.67
N LEU A 154 14.04 9.24 -6.52
CA LEU A 154 14.82 8.01 -6.46
C LEU A 154 14.18 6.90 -7.32
N ALA A 155 12.87 6.68 -7.18
CA ALA A 155 12.14 5.67 -7.94
C ALA A 155 12.15 5.96 -9.46
N LEU A 156 12.12 7.23 -9.84
CA LEU A 156 12.18 7.67 -11.22
C LEU A 156 13.60 7.47 -11.80
N ASP A 157 14.63 7.84 -11.06
CA ASP A 157 16.03 7.65 -11.46
C ASP A 157 16.34 6.17 -11.67
N MET A 158 15.92 5.31 -10.75
CA MET A 158 16.03 3.85 -10.91
C MET A 158 15.27 3.35 -12.15
N SER A 159 14.12 3.92 -12.47
CA SER A 159 13.38 3.57 -13.69
C SER A 159 14.13 3.94 -14.95
N PHE A 160 14.78 5.09 -14.97
CA PHE A 160 15.57 5.55 -16.10
C PHE A 160 16.82 4.68 -16.29
N GLU A 161 17.50 4.32 -15.21
CA GLU A 161 18.62 3.39 -15.26
C GLU A 161 18.23 2.02 -15.83
N GLN A 162 17.07 1.48 -15.39
CA GLN A 162 16.53 0.21 -15.92
C GLN A 162 16.21 0.26 -17.42
N GLU A 163 15.87 1.42 -17.96
CA GLU A 163 15.64 1.66 -19.39
C GLU A 163 16.93 2.09 -20.15
N GLY A 164 18.07 2.16 -19.46
CA GLY A 164 19.35 2.59 -20.07
C GLY A 164 19.43 4.09 -20.35
N LEU A 165 18.59 4.88 -19.70
CA LEU A 165 18.57 6.34 -19.83
C LEU A 165 19.48 6.93 -18.75
N HIS A 166 20.72 7.25 -19.13
CA HIS A 166 21.69 7.85 -18.22
C HIS A 166 21.78 9.36 -18.42
N GLY A 167 22.02 10.10 -17.33
CA GLY A 167 22.23 11.54 -17.38
C GLY A 167 20.93 12.34 -17.57
N ALA A 168 19.83 11.85 -17.05
CA ALA A 168 18.61 12.64 -16.98
C ALA A 168 18.90 14.00 -16.26
N PRO A 169 18.42 15.14 -16.78
CA PRO A 169 18.62 16.40 -16.10
C PRO A 169 17.91 16.34 -14.73
N PRO A 170 18.54 16.94 -13.68
CA PRO A 170 17.87 17.00 -12.38
C PRO A 170 16.50 17.67 -12.53
N MET A 171 15.51 17.20 -11.80
CA MET A 171 14.17 17.79 -11.77
C MET A 171 14.32 19.28 -11.44
N GLY A 172 14.10 20.13 -12.42
CA GLY A 172 14.08 21.59 -12.22
C GLY A 172 12.91 21.97 -11.31
N ASP A 173 13.04 23.10 -10.60
CA ASP A 173 11.92 23.69 -9.85
C ASP A 173 10.63 23.62 -10.72
N PRO A 174 9.53 23.02 -10.23
CA PRO A 174 8.27 22.92 -10.99
C PRO A 174 7.77 24.23 -11.59
N LYS A 175 8.19 25.36 -11.02
CA LYS A 175 7.91 26.70 -11.55
C LYS A 175 8.72 27.05 -12.80
N SER A 176 9.86 26.39 -13.04
CA SER A 176 10.68 26.64 -14.23
C SER A 176 10.22 25.85 -15.46
N MET A 177 9.45 24.76 -15.26
CA MET A 177 8.96 23.90 -16.34
C MET A 177 7.69 24.42 -17.03
N ALA A 178 6.99 25.38 -16.43
CA ALA A 178 5.75 25.96 -17.01
C ALA A 178 5.95 26.75 -18.31
N GLY A 179 7.19 26.92 -18.79
CA GLY A 179 7.54 27.64 -20.01
C GLY A 179 8.36 26.85 -21.05
N ALA A 180 8.65 25.58 -20.81
CA ALA A 180 9.43 24.78 -21.75
C ALA A 180 8.60 24.42 -22.98
N LYS A 181 8.98 24.97 -24.15
CA LYS A 181 8.40 24.61 -25.45
C LYS A 181 8.70 23.12 -25.75
N PRO A 182 7.73 22.33 -26.20
CA PRO A 182 8.00 20.95 -26.58
C PRO A 182 9.09 20.89 -27.64
N PRO A 183 9.95 19.84 -27.64
CA PRO A 183 11.00 19.67 -28.64
C PRO A 183 10.38 19.63 -30.03
N GLU A 184 10.92 20.43 -30.95
CA GLU A 184 10.50 20.43 -32.35
C GLU A 184 10.74 19.03 -32.93
N GLN A 185 9.71 18.38 -33.40
CA GLN A 185 9.85 17.12 -34.14
C GLN A 185 10.66 17.42 -35.39
N GLY A 186 11.91 16.91 -35.41
CA GLY A 186 12.79 17.04 -36.56
C GLY A 186 12.10 16.47 -37.79
N GLY A 187 11.86 17.37 -38.75
CA GLY A 187 11.30 17.01 -40.03
C GLY A 187 12.18 15.99 -40.74
N THR A 188 11.61 14.88 -41.14
CA THR A 188 12.19 13.96 -42.11
C THR A 188 12.35 14.70 -43.41
N ALA A 189 13.60 15.10 -43.73
CA ALA A 189 13.96 15.49 -45.08
C ALA A 189 13.96 14.24 -46.01
N GLN A 190 13.34 14.41 -47.15
CA GLN A 190 13.19 13.44 -48.22
C GLN A 190 14.52 12.92 -48.78
#